data_96ee953aaf3bb9fc63b49bb52211472e
#
_entry.id   96ee953aaf3bb9fc63b49bb52211472e
#
_cell.length_a   1.000
_cell.length_b   1.000
_cell.length_c   1.000
_cell.angle_alpha   90.00
_cell.angle_beta   90.00
_cell.angle_gamma   90.00
#
_symmetry.space_group_name_H-M   'P 1'
#
loop_
_entity.id
_entity.type
_entity.pdbx_description
1 polymer ?
#
loop_
_entity_poly.entity_id
_entity_poly.type
_entity_poly.pdbx_seq_one_letter_code
_entity_poly.pdbx_strand_id
1 'polypeptide(L)'
;MGFSAPFIFFFVLCIAVIMTISRENHVGDDFIGGGDGEYETVGIAPEVERFRAVFEKYARQEGVFDQVNIIMALTMQESGGRSLDIMQSSESIGLPPNSITDPERSIEVGIKHFKKVFKQAGGDVRLTLQAYNFGSGFIDYVKKNGGKYTKKLALDFSRLQAFKMGWKSYGDPSYVDHVMRYVKGSDKNVKPVNGSMDFYETVMKEALKYEGQPYAWGGSNPKTGFDCSGLVQWSFAKAGITLPRTAQEQHGATKKISEKEATAGDLVFFGGTYEGKAITHVGIYVGDGRMFNSNDSGIEYSDLKSGYWREHLVSFGRIK
;
A
#
# COMPACT_ATOMS: atom_id res chain seq x y z
N MET A 1 37.68 2.40 -3.60
CA MET A 1 37.26 1.80 -2.33
C MET A 1 35.96 2.50 -1.93
N GLY A 2 34.82 1.93 -2.26
CA GLY A 2 33.51 2.49 -1.98
C GLY A 2 32.87 1.74 -0.82
N PHE A 3 32.65 2.43 0.28
CA PHE A 3 31.89 1.89 1.40
C PHE A 3 30.40 2.09 1.14
N SER A 4 29.69 0.99 0.90
CA SER A 4 28.24 0.96 0.97
C SER A 4 27.83 0.90 2.45
N ALA A 5 27.09 1.90 2.93
CA ALA A 5 26.54 1.90 4.26
C ALA A 5 25.32 0.97 4.32
N PRO A 6 25.21 0.09 5.32
CA PRO A 6 24.02 -0.72 5.51
C PRO A 6 22.88 0.13 6.10
N PHE A 7 21.68 -0.04 5.57
CA PHE A 7 20.46 0.48 6.17
C PHE A 7 20.21 -0.25 7.49
N ILE A 8 20.50 0.43 8.60
CA ILE A 8 20.18 -0.06 9.93
C ILE A 8 18.84 0.54 10.33
N PHE A 9 17.79 -0.29 10.32
CA PHE A 9 16.53 0.02 10.98
C PHE A 9 16.68 -0.25 12.48
N PHE A 10 16.81 0.78 13.28
CA PHE A 10 16.75 0.69 14.74
C PHE A 10 15.32 0.96 15.21
N PHE A 11 14.64 -0.09 15.68
CA PHE A 11 13.46 0.05 16.54
C PHE A 11 13.92 0.22 17.98
N VAL A 12 13.65 1.37 18.58
CA VAL A 12 13.87 1.59 20.02
C VAL A 12 12.60 1.19 20.77
N LEU A 13 12.72 0.10 21.54
CA LEU A 13 11.71 -0.40 22.44
C LEU A 13 11.71 0.47 23.72
N CYS A 14 10.68 1.29 23.94
CA CYS A 14 10.45 1.86 25.29
C CYS A 14 9.74 0.81 26.16
N ILE A 15 10.50 0.16 27.02
CA ILE A 15 9.95 -0.71 28.09
C ILE A 15 9.51 0.21 29.24
N ALA A 16 8.21 0.34 29.44
CA ALA A 16 7.66 0.76 30.72
C ALA A 16 7.14 -0.48 31.43
N VAL A 17 7.91 -0.96 32.40
CA VAL A 17 7.48 -2.04 33.32
C VAL A 17 6.51 -1.42 34.31
N ILE A 18 5.24 -1.81 34.26
CA ILE A 18 4.31 -1.68 35.37
C ILE A 18 3.79 -3.09 35.67
N MET A 19 4.31 -3.67 36.76
CA MET A 19 3.73 -4.85 37.38
C MET A 19 2.45 -4.45 38.09
N THR A 20 1.34 -5.06 37.70
CA THR A 20 0.18 -5.22 38.58
C THR A 20 -0.37 -6.63 38.41
N ILE A 21 -0.27 -7.37 39.46
CA ILE A 21 -0.87 -8.69 39.71
C ILE A 21 -2.38 -8.48 39.83
N SER A 22 -3.17 -9.17 39.02
CA SER A 22 -4.59 -9.36 39.29
C SER A 22 -5.10 -10.68 38.71
N ARG A 23 -5.55 -11.50 39.59
CA ARG A 23 -6.36 -12.71 39.57
C ARG A 23 -7.05 -13.09 38.26
N GLU A 24 -6.85 -14.36 37.94
CA GLU A 24 -7.66 -15.14 37.01
C GLU A 24 -9.14 -15.14 37.41
N ASN A 25 -9.97 -14.72 36.48
CA ASN A 25 -11.36 -15.14 36.37
C ASN A 25 -11.57 -15.66 34.96
N HIS A 26 -11.78 -16.94 34.83
CA HIS A 26 -12.30 -17.60 33.67
C HIS A 26 -13.68 -17.02 33.38
N VAL A 27 -13.79 -16.18 32.35
CA VAL A 27 -15.01 -15.85 31.68
C VAL A 27 -14.83 -16.29 30.24
N GLY A 28 -15.78 -17.09 29.74
CA GLY A 28 -15.75 -17.71 28.43
C GLY A 28 -15.43 -16.69 27.33
N ASP A 29 -14.53 -17.09 26.44
CA ASP A 29 -14.19 -16.36 25.22
C ASP A 29 -15.40 -16.36 24.29
N ASP A 30 -16.32 -15.41 24.48
CA ASP A 30 -17.22 -14.98 23.42
C ASP A 30 -16.40 -14.18 22.40
N PHE A 31 -15.98 -14.89 21.35
CA PHE A 31 -15.26 -14.36 20.21
C PHE A 31 -16.18 -13.38 19.47
N ILE A 32 -15.98 -12.09 19.70
CA ILE A 32 -16.63 -11.04 18.91
C ILE A 32 -15.93 -11.03 17.54
N GLY A 33 -16.50 -11.80 16.61
CA GLY A 33 -16.15 -11.75 15.21
C GLY A 33 -16.50 -10.37 14.63
N GLY A 34 -15.54 -9.50 14.55
CA GLY A 34 -15.66 -8.21 13.88
C GLY A 34 -14.94 -8.24 12.54
N GLY A 35 -15.71 -8.29 11.44
CA GLY A 35 -15.20 -8.04 10.11
C GLY A 35 -15.27 -9.22 9.15
N ASP A 36 -16.47 -9.51 8.61
CA ASP A 36 -16.68 -10.44 7.49
C ASP A 36 -16.18 -9.84 6.16
N GLY A 37 -14.90 -9.52 6.05
CA GLY A 37 -14.26 -9.20 4.79
C GLY A 37 -13.63 -10.46 4.22
N GLU A 38 -14.18 -11.02 3.13
CA GLU A 38 -13.54 -12.10 2.40
C GLU A 38 -12.48 -11.50 1.48
N TYR A 39 -11.21 -11.66 1.86
CA TYR A 39 -10.08 -11.25 1.05
C TYR A 39 -9.55 -12.44 0.25
N GLU A 40 -9.38 -12.25 -1.06
CA GLU A 40 -8.68 -13.18 -1.94
C GLU A 40 -7.26 -12.69 -2.20
N THR A 41 -6.28 -13.59 -2.27
CA THR A 41 -4.90 -13.24 -2.64
C THR A 41 -4.78 -12.99 -4.14
N VAL A 42 -3.96 -12.01 -4.52
CA VAL A 42 -3.61 -11.69 -5.91
C VAL A 42 -2.10 -11.49 -6.02
N GLY A 43 -1.45 -12.20 -6.96
CA GLY A 43 -0.02 -11.99 -7.21
C GLY A 43 0.90 -12.41 -6.07
N ILE A 44 0.51 -13.40 -5.28
CA ILE A 44 1.39 -13.99 -4.27
C ILE A 44 2.50 -14.78 -4.98
N ALA A 45 3.75 -14.47 -4.65
CA ALA A 45 4.90 -15.17 -5.21
C ALA A 45 4.96 -16.64 -4.74
N PRO A 46 5.48 -17.56 -5.59
CA PRO A 46 5.63 -18.97 -5.21
C PRO A 46 6.42 -19.18 -3.92
N GLU A 47 7.36 -18.29 -3.62
CA GLU A 47 8.19 -18.29 -2.41
C GLU A 47 7.38 -18.10 -1.13
N VAL A 48 6.25 -17.40 -1.18
CA VAL A 48 5.29 -17.27 -0.07
C VAL A 48 4.21 -18.33 -0.18
N GLU A 49 3.69 -18.59 -1.38
CA GLU A 49 2.59 -19.53 -1.62
C GLU A 49 2.92 -20.95 -1.14
N ARG A 50 4.16 -21.40 -1.30
CA ARG A 50 4.62 -22.72 -0.83
C ARG A 50 4.41 -22.94 0.68
N PHE A 51 4.26 -21.89 1.46
CA PHE A 51 4.00 -21.95 2.90
C PHE A 51 2.51 -21.79 3.27
N ARG A 52 1.59 -21.76 2.29
CA ARG A 52 0.15 -21.58 2.56
C ARG A 52 -0.37 -22.49 3.65
N ALA A 53 -0.08 -23.79 3.61
CA ALA A 53 -0.52 -24.73 4.63
C ALA A 53 0.03 -24.41 6.04
N VAL A 54 1.23 -23.83 6.12
CA VAL A 54 1.84 -23.37 7.38
C VAL A 54 1.14 -22.13 7.90
N PHE A 55 0.84 -21.15 7.02
CA PHE A 55 0.05 -19.96 7.36
C PHE A 55 -1.33 -20.36 7.88
N GLU A 56 -2.03 -21.25 7.18
CA GLU A 56 -3.35 -21.74 7.58
C GLU A 56 -3.31 -22.47 8.93
N LYS A 57 -2.30 -23.33 9.15
CA LYS A 57 -2.11 -24.06 10.43
C LYS A 57 -2.04 -23.08 11.59
N TYR A 58 -1.13 -22.12 11.54
CA TYR A 58 -0.94 -21.17 12.65
C TYR A 58 -2.05 -20.15 12.76
N ALA A 59 -2.64 -19.72 11.65
CA ALA A 59 -3.80 -18.82 11.68
C ALA A 59 -5.02 -19.47 12.33
N ARG A 60 -5.25 -20.79 12.11
CA ARG A 60 -6.30 -21.55 12.83
C ARG A 60 -6.00 -21.66 14.31
N GLN A 61 -4.75 -21.98 14.68
CA GLN A 61 -4.32 -22.09 16.09
C GLN A 61 -4.51 -20.76 16.85
N GLU A 62 -4.27 -19.65 16.18
CA GLU A 62 -4.38 -18.33 16.76
C GLU A 62 -5.77 -17.68 16.60
N GLY A 63 -6.73 -18.35 15.94
CA GLY A 63 -8.09 -17.85 15.75
C GLY A 63 -8.18 -16.64 14.81
N VAL A 64 -7.27 -16.54 13.83
CA VAL A 64 -7.23 -15.48 12.80
C VAL A 64 -7.23 -16.07 11.38
N PHE A 65 -7.85 -17.25 11.22
CA PHE A 65 -7.88 -17.96 9.94
C PHE A 65 -8.49 -17.11 8.82
N ASP A 66 -9.55 -16.36 9.11
CA ASP A 66 -10.21 -15.49 8.15
C ASP A 66 -9.31 -14.36 7.64
N GLN A 67 -8.17 -14.13 8.30
CA GLN A 67 -7.17 -13.15 7.91
C GLN A 67 -5.95 -13.77 7.19
N VAL A 68 -5.96 -15.07 6.90
CA VAL A 68 -4.79 -15.75 6.32
C VAL A 68 -4.31 -15.10 5.02
N ASN A 69 -5.23 -14.67 4.17
CA ASN A 69 -4.90 -14.02 2.91
C ASN A 69 -4.29 -12.62 3.10
N ILE A 70 -4.73 -11.88 4.11
CA ILE A 70 -4.10 -10.60 4.53
C ILE A 70 -2.70 -10.84 5.09
N ILE A 71 -2.52 -11.90 5.89
CA ILE A 71 -1.22 -12.25 6.48
C ILE A 71 -0.22 -12.67 5.39
N MET A 72 -0.66 -13.41 4.38
CA MET A 72 0.18 -13.75 3.22
C MET A 72 0.54 -12.52 2.39
N ALA A 73 -0.40 -11.60 2.19
CA ALA A 73 -0.16 -10.32 1.52
C ALA A 73 0.82 -9.43 2.29
N LEU A 74 0.71 -9.39 3.62
CA LEU A 74 1.68 -8.74 4.51
C LEU A 74 3.07 -9.36 4.32
N THR A 75 3.18 -10.69 4.28
CA THR A 75 4.44 -11.41 4.06
C THR A 75 5.06 -11.07 2.71
N MET A 76 4.25 -10.87 1.67
CA MET A 76 4.73 -10.36 0.38
C MET A 76 5.40 -9.00 0.52
N GLN A 77 4.83 -8.09 1.34
CA GLN A 77 5.40 -6.77 1.57
C GLN A 77 6.67 -6.83 2.45
N GLU A 78 6.73 -7.71 3.44
CA GLU A 78 7.86 -7.83 4.35
C GLU A 78 9.12 -8.40 3.66
N SER A 79 9.00 -9.50 2.94
CA SER A 79 10.16 -10.17 2.34
C SER A 79 9.92 -10.73 0.94
N GLY A 80 8.66 -10.86 0.51
CA GLY A 80 8.31 -11.60 -0.69
C GLY A 80 8.74 -13.08 -0.63
N GLY A 81 8.91 -13.61 0.57
CA GLY A 81 9.35 -15.01 0.79
C GLY A 81 10.84 -15.27 0.58
N ARG A 82 11.66 -14.23 0.41
CA ARG A 82 13.10 -14.33 0.10
C ARG A 82 14.01 -14.31 1.32
N SER A 83 13.50 -13.93 2.50
CA SER A 83 14.22 -14.01 3.78
C SER A 83 13.85 -15.28 4.53
N LEU A 84 14.74 -15.78 5.39
CA LEU A 84 14.42 -16.86 6.35
C LEU A 84 13.48 -16.35 7.46
N ASP A 85 13.64 -15.09 7.88
CA ASP A 85 12.64 -14.38 8.67
C ASP A 85 11.57 -13.81 7.73
N ILE A 86 10.74 -14.72 7.20
CA ILE A 86 9.82 -14.45 6.08
C ILE A 86 8.80 -13.36 6.39
N MET A 87 8.35 -13.26 7.66
CA MET A 87 7.41 -12.24 8.15
C MET A 87 8.10 -11.06 8.83
N GLN A 88 9.45 -11.01 8.82
CA GLN A 88 10.26 -10.00 9.53
C GLN A 88 9.81 -9.85 11.00
N SER A 89 9.60 -10.98 11.65
CA SER A 89 8.95 -11.06 12.96
C SER A 89 9.90 -11.15 14.15
N SER A 90 11.22 -11.22 13.92
CA SER A 90 12.25 -11.35 14.98
C SER A 90 12.11 -10.29 16.07
N GLU A 91 11.89 -9.04 15.71
CA GLU A 91 11.81 -7.92 16.65
C GLU A 91 10.58 -8.00 17.55
N SER A 92 9.51 -8.67 17.12
CA SER A 92 8.27 -8.84 17.90
C SER A 92 8.47 -9.71 19.15
N ILE A 93 9.56 -10.49 19.20
CA ILE A 93 9.96 -11.32 20.34
C ILE A 93 11.29 -10.84 20.98
N GLY A 94 11.71 -9.61 20.67
CA GLY A 94 12.88 -8.97 21.27
C GLY A 94 14.24 -9.40 20.69
N LEU A 95 14.24 -10.05 19.53
CA LEU A 95 15.46 -10.41 18.82
C LEU A 95 15.87 -9.29 17.83
N PRO A 96 17.15 -9.19 17.47
CA PRO A 96 17.57 -8.31 16.38
C PRO A 96 16.85 -8.65 15.05
N PRO A 97 16.74 -7.71 14.10
CA PRO A 97 16.14 -7.97 12.79
C PRO A 97 16.78 -9.19 12.09
N ASN A 98 15.95 -9.98 11.41
CA ASN A 98 16.39 -11.17 10.66
C ASN A 98 17.12 -12.25 11.49
N SER A 99 16.88 -12.32 12.79
CA SER A 99 17.48 -13.34 13.67
C SER A 99 16.80 -14.70 13.57
N ILE A 100 15.56 -14.76 13.13
CA ILE A 100 14.85 -16.03 12.90
C ILE A 100 15.35 -16.62 11.58
N THR A 101 15.91 -17.84 11.66
CA THR A 101 16.51 -18.56 10.52
C THR A 101 15.67 -19.74 10.04
N ASP A 102 14.47 -19.89 10.59
CA ASP A 102 13.47 -20.89 10.18
C ASP A 102 12.19 -20.19 9.72
N PRO A 103 11.81 -20.34 8.44
CA PRO A 103 10.60 -19.71 7.89
C PRO A 103 9.31 -20.12 8.62
N GLU A 104 9.16 -21.38 9.03
CA GLU A 104 7.99 -21.84 9.78
C GLU A 104 7.90 -21.14 11.14
N ARG A 105 9.04 -20.99 11.83
CA ARG A 105 9.11 -20.26 13.09
C ARG A 105 8.80 -18.77 12.90
N SER A 106 9.27 -18.16 11.81
CA SER A 106 8.92 -16.78 11.48
C SER A 106 7.42 -16.60 11.25
N ILE A 107 6.78 -17.54 10.53
CA ILE A 107 5.32 -17.53 10.32
C ILE A 107 4.58 -17.66 11.66
N GLU A 108 4.96 -18.59 12.50
CA GLU A 108 4.35 -18.77 13.83
C GLU A 108 4.41 -17.48 14.67
N VAL A 109 5.60 -16.90 14.77
CA VAL A 109 5.84 -15.67 15.55
C VAL A 109 5.10 -14.49 14.93
N GLY A 110 5.16 -14.35 13.61
CA GLY A 110 4.52 -13.26 12.87
C GLY A 110 2.99 -13.29 12.97
N ILE A 111 2.38 -14.48 12.94
CA ILE A 111 0.93 -14.64 13.12
C ILE A 111 0.52 -14.29 14.55
N LYS A 112 1.28 -14.70 15.56
CA LYS A 112 1.04 -14.31 16.95
C LYS A 112 1.12 -12.78 17.13
N HIS A 113 2.12 -12.16 16.49
CA HIS A 113 2.25 -10.71 16.50
C HIS A 113 1.07 -10.04 15.78
N PHE A 114 0.71 -10.51 14.59
CA PHE A 114 -0.45 -10.01 13.85
C PHE A 114 -1.73 -10.07 14.69
N LYS A 115 -2.04 -11.25 15.30
CA LYS A 115 -3.20 -11.42 16.20
C LYS A 115 -3.22 -10.40 17.32
N LYS A 116 -2.08 -10.19 17.99
CA LYS A 116 -1.96 -9.22 19.09
C LYS A 116 -2.32 -7.82 18.61
N VAL A 117 -1.75 -7.39 17.49
CA VAL A 117 -2.01 -6.06 16.88
C VAL A 117 -3.45 -5.95 16.39
N PHE A 118 -3.98 -7.00 15.75
CA PHE A 118 -5.36 -7.07 15.25
C PHE A 118 -6.39 -6.92 16.38
N LYS A 119 -6.18 -7.61 17.50
CA LYS A 119 -7.01 -7.46 18.71
C LYS A 119 -6.94 -6.03 19.28
N GLN A 120 -5.76 -5.42 19.34
CA GLN A 120 -5.57 -4.04 19.81
C GLN A 120 -6.23 -3.02 18.88
N ALA A 121 -6.22 -3.29 17.59
CA ALA A 121 -6.86 -2.47 16.55
C ALA A 121 -8.40 -2.65 16.49
N GLY A 122 -8.98 -3.52 17.35
CA GLY A 122 -10.42 -3.80 17.35
C GLY A 122 -10.92 -4.50 16.09
N GLY A 123 -10.06 -5.28 15.42
CA GLY A 123 -10.40 -5.99 14.19
C GLY A 123 -10.29 -5.15 12.91
N ASP A 124 -9.85 -3.89 13.00
CA ASP A 124 -9.60 -3.06 11.82
C ASP A 124 -8.32 -3.52 11.10
N VAL A 125 -8.49 -4.12 9.92
CA VAL A 125 -7.38 -4.66 9.11
C VAL A 125 -6.39 -3.56 8.71
N ARG A 126 -6.86 -2.40 8.27
CA ARG A 126 -5.98 -1.31 7.81
C ARG A 126 -5.17 -0.71 8.95
N LEU A 127 -5.82 -0.52 10.11
CA LEU A 127 -5.14 -0.07 11.33
C LEU A 127 -4.12 -1.12 11.80
N THR A 128 -4.44 -2.40 11.71
CA THR A 128 -3.55 -3.52 12.03
C THR A 128 -2.31 -3.51 11.15
N LEU A 129 -2.49 -3.44 9.83
CA LEU A 129 -1.38 -3.43 8.88
C LEU A 129 -0.44 -2.25 9.13
N GLN A 130 -0.98 -1.03 9.29
CA GLN A 130 -0.14 0.13 9.55
C GLN A 130 0.57 0.04 10.91
N ALA A 131 -0.11 -0.50 11.92
CA ALA A 131 0.48 -0.71 13.25
C ALA A 131 1.49 -1.86 13.28
N TYR A 132 1.39 -2.84 12.39
CA TYR A 132 2.42 -3.86 12.21
C TYR A 132 3.75 -3.21 11.81
N ASN A 133 3.71 -2.26 10.88
CA ASN A 133 4.89 -1.52 10.42
C ASN A 133 5.37 -0.44 11.41
N PHE A 134 4.46 0.32 12.02
CA PHE A 134 4.79 1.47 12.89
C PHE A 134 4.93 1.10 14.37
N GLY A 135 4.53 -0.11 14.76
CA GLY A 135 4.36 -0.49 16.15
C GLY A 135 3.00 -0.06 16.73
N SER A 136 2.64 -0.65 17.88
CA SER A 136 1.32 -0.48 18.52
C SER A 136 1.01 0.97 18.96
N GLY A 137 2.01 1.81 19.15
CA GLY A 137 1.82 3.23 19.45
C GLY A 137 1.01 4.00 18.42
N PHE A 138 0.97 3.52 17.18
CA PHE A 138 0.12 4.08 16.13
C PHE A 138 -1.37 3.87 16.42
N ILE A 139 -1.76 2.74 17.03
CA ILE A 139 -3.15 2.48 17.42
C ILE A 139 -3.63 3.52 18.45
N ASP A 140 -2.81 3.82 19.44
CA ASP A 140 -3.14 4.83 20.45
C ASP A 140 -3.23 6.23 19.86
N TYR A 141 -2.35 6.53 18.89
CA TYR A 141 -2.40 7.78 18.14
C TYR A 141 -3.70 7.90 17.35
N VAL A 142 -4.11 6.86 16.62
CA VAL A 142 -5.38 6.84 15.87
C VAL A 142 -6.58 6.99 16.80
N LYS A 143 -6.62 6.27 17.94
CA LYS A 143 -7.70 6.40 18.93
C LYS A 143 -7.87 7.83 19.44
N LYS A 144 -6.78 8.55 19.65
CA LYS A 144 -6.80 9.97 20.09
C LYS A 144 -7.18 10.96 18.97
N ASN A 145 -7.12 10.55 17.70
CA ASN A 145 -7.34 11.41 16.54
C ASN A 145 -8.50 10.93 15.65
N GLY A 146 -9.61 10.49 16.26
CA GLY A 146 -10.84 10.14 15.56
C GLY A 146 -11.17 8.66 15.52
N GLY A 147 -10.28 7.78 16.00
CA GLY A 147 -10.57 6.36 16.25
C GLY A 147 -10.60 5.46 15.01
N LYS A 148 -10.38 6.01 13.80
CA LYS A 148 -10.36 5.25 12.53
C LYS A 148 -9.07 5.49 11.78
N TYR A 149 -8.55 4.43 11.16
CA TYR A 149 -7.40 4.56 10.27
C TYR A 149 -7.69 5.54 9.12
N THR A 150 -6.72 6.42 8.85
CA THR A 150 -6.65 7.19 7.60
C THR A 150 -5.20 7.31 7.16
N LYS A 151 -4.96 7.38 5.85
CA LYS A 151 -3.62 7.60 5.30
C LYS A 151 -3.00 8.91 5.83
N LYS A 152 -3.83 9.93 6.04
CA LYS A 152 -3.39 11.19 6.65
C LYS A 152 -2.81 10.96 8.04
N LEU A 153 -3.47 10.18 8.90
CA LEU A 153 -2.96 9.87 10.25
C LEU A 153 -1.65 9.08 10.19
N ALA A 154 -1.50 8.17 9.23
CA ALA A 154 -0.25 7.45 9.03
C ALA A 154 0.90 8.40 8.63
N LEU A 155 0.66 9.33 7.70
CA LEU A 155 1.63 10.36 7.31
C LEU A 155 1.99 11.27 8.49
N ASP A 156 1.01 11.76 9.24
CA ASP A 156 1.21 12.66 10.38
C ASP A 156 1.99 11.96 11.50
N PHE A 157 1.67 10.70 11.78
CA PHE A 157 2.40 9.90 12.77
C PHE A 157 3.85 9.65 12.34
N SER A 158 4.08 9.26 11.09
CA SER A 158 5.42 9.06 10.54
C SER A 158 6.28 10.31 10.69
N ARG A 159 5.75 11.49 10.31
CA ARG A 159 6.44 12.78 10.46
C ARG A 159 6.72 13.12 11.91
N LEU A 160 5.75 12.89 12.80
CA LEU A 160 5.88 13.17 14.23
C LEU A 160 6.98 12.30 14.86
N GLN A 161 7.03 11.00 14.54
CA GLN A 161 8.05 10.10 15.05
C GLN A 161 9.44 10.42 14.46
N ALA A 162 9.51 10.67 13.16
CA ALA A 162 10.75 11.08 12.49
C ALA A 162 11.33 12.35 13.15
N PHE A 163 10.48 13.35 13.39
CA PHE A 163 10.90 14.59 14.08
C PHE A 163 11.43 14.31 15.50
N LYS A 164 10.73 13.49 16.30
CA LYS A 164 11.16 13.15 17.67
C LYS A 164 12.50 12.42 17.71
N MET A 165 12.81 11.64 16.68
CA MET A 165 14.03 10.85 16.60
C MET A 165 15.17 11.55 15.84
N GLY A 166 14.92 12.72 15.26
CA GLY A 166 15.89 13.39 14.38
C GLY A 166 16.14 12.64 13.06
N TRP A 167 15.17 11.83 12.60
CA TRP A 167 15.27 11.03 11.39
C TRP A 167 14.60 11.73 10.20
N LYS A 168 15.01 11.34 8.98
CA LYS A 168 14.38 11.83 7.74
C LYS A 168 12.98 11.25 7.51
N SER A 169 12.75 10.02 7.95
CA SER A 169 11.47 9.30 7.83
C SER A 169 11.33 8.27 8.95
N TYR A 170 10.11 7.86 9.25
CA TYR A 170 9.79 6.81 10.21
C TYR A 170 8.82 5.82 9.59
N GLY A 171 9.22 4.56 9.46
CA GLY A 171 8.43 3.49 8.85
C GLY A 171 7.93 3.81 7.43
N ASP A 172 6.92 3.09 7.01
CA ASP A 172 6.27 3.28 5.71
C ASP A 172 4.82 3.76 5.88
N PRO A 173 4.52 5.06 5.68
CA PRO A 173 3.16 5.58 5.80
C PRO A 173 2.19 5.10 4.70
N SER A 174 2.70 4.44 3.66
CA SER A 174 1.93 3.81 2.58
C SER A 174 1.85 2.28 2.73
N TYR A 175 2.27 1.74 3.86
CA TYR A 175 2.35 0.30 4.10
C TYR A 175 1.05 -0.45 3.81
N VAL A 176 -0.09 0.13 4.23
CA VAL A 176 -1.41 -0.45 3.92
C VAL A 176 -1.62 -0.62 2.42
N ASP A 177 -1.33 0.42 1.63
CA ASP A 177 -1.51 0.38 0.17
C ASP A 177 -0.56 -0.66 -0.45
N HIS A 178 0.66 -0.76 0.09
CA HIS A 178 1.66 -1.74 -0.36
C HIS A 178 1.26 -3.19 -0.07
N VAL A 179 0.61 -3.47 1.05
CA VAL A 179 0.08 -4.80 1.36
C VAL A 179 -1.19 -5.08 0.55
N MET A 180 -2.12 -4.12 0.52
CA MET A 180 -3.43 -4.31 -0.11
C MET A 180 -3.36 -4.56 -1.62
N ARG A 181 -2.25 -4.24 -2.29
CA ARG A 181 -2.05 -4.60 -3.71
C ARG A 181 -2.01 -6.11 -3.97
N TYR A 182 -1.75 -6.91 -2.94
CA TYR A 182 -1.71 -8.38 -3.03
C TYR A 182 -3.03 -9.06 -2.63
N VAL A 183 -4.08 -8.29 -2.39
CA VAL A 183 -5.40 -8.82 -2.05
C VAL A 183 -6.51 -8.17 -2.86
N LYS A 184 -7.54 -8.97 -3.13
CA LYS A 184 -8.81 -8.55 -3.71
C LYS A 184 -9.90 -8.83 -2.67
N GLY A 185 -10.76 -7.87 -2.40
CA GLY A 185 -11.85 -8.00 -1.43
C GLY A 185 -12.23 -6.65 -0.84
N SER A 186 -13.34 -6.59 -0.13
CA SER A 186 -13.84 -5.38 0.52
C SER A 186 -13.95 -5.57 2.02
N ASP A 187 -13.52 -4.59 2.79
CA ASP A 187 -13.96 -4.41 4.16
C ASP A 187 -15.44 -4.06 4.17
N LYS A 188 -16.31 -4.98 4.55
CA LYS A 188 -17.77 -4.71 4.67
C LYS A 188 -18.10 -3.59 5.65
N ASN A 189 -17.14 -3.20 6.51
CA ASN A 189 -17.29 -2.12 7.49
C ASN A 189 -16.81 -0.74 7.01
N VAL A 190 -16.22 -0.64 5.83
CA VAL A 190 -15.89 0.65 5.22
C VAL A 190 -17.04 0.99 4.28
N LYS A 191 -18.01 1.79 4.76
CA LYS A 191 -18.93 2.47 3.84
C LYS A 191 -18.06 3.24 2.86
N PRO A 192 -18.25 3.07 1.54
CA PRO A 192 -17.47 3.79 0.56
C PRO A 192 -17.67 5.29 0.82
N VAL A 193 -16.60 5.98 1.13
CA VAL A 193 -16.58 7.43 1.07
C VAL A 193 -16.56 7.76 -0.42
N ASN A 194 -17.75 7.98 -0.96
CA ASN A 194 -18.02 8.45 -2.32
C ASN A 194 -17.08 7.93 -3.42
N GLY A 195 -17.49 6.86 -4.09
CA GLY A 195 -17.26 6.59 -5.54
C GLY A 195 -15.84 6.54 -6.12
N SER A 196 -14.81 6.98 -5.41
CA SER A 196 -13.50 7.24 -5.99
C SER A 196 -12.43 6.16 -5.76
N MET A 197 -12.60 5.27 -4.77
CA MET A 197 -11.58 4.23 -4.53
C MET A 197 -11.81 2.95 -5.33
N ASP A 198 -13.06 2.62 -5.64
CA ASP A 198 -13.41 1.37 -6.33
C ASP A 198 -12.91 1.34 -7.79
N PHE A 199 -12.95 2.48 -8.48
CA PHE A 199 -12.47 2.55 -9.86
C PHE A 199 -10.94 2.56 -9.96
N TYR A 200 -10.22 3.18 -9.01
CA TYR A 200 -8.76 3.26 -9.02
C TYR A 200 -8.09 1.89 -9.00
N GLU A 201 -8.58 0.99 -8.14
CA GLU A 201 -8.07 -0.39 -8.08
C GLU A 201 -8.27 -1.11 -9.42
N THR A 202 -9.45 -0.96 -10.02
CA THR A 202 -9.74 -1.53 -11.34
C THR A 202 -8.85 -0.94 -12.43
N VAL A 203 -8.66 0.39 -12.40
CA VAL A 203 -7.78 1.10 -13.34
C VAL A 203 -6.34 0.61 -13.22
N MET A 204 -5.79 0.58 -12.01
CA MET A 204 -4.40 0.17 -11.80
C MET A 204 -4.18 -1.32 -12.04
N LYS A 205 -5.14 -2.17 -11.67
CA LYS A 205 -5.09 -3.61 -12.01
C LYS A 205 -4.96 -3.83 -13.51
N GLU A 206 -5.63 -3.03 -14.32
CA GLU A 206 -5.50 -3.11 -15.78
C GLU A 206 -4.17 -2.52 -16.25
N ALA A 207 -3.81 -1.31 -15.80
CA ALA A 207 -2.61 -0.61 -16.22
C ALA A 207 -1.32 -1.40 -15.95
N LEU A 208 -1.21 -2.01 -14.77
CA LEU A 208 -0.05 -2.79 -14.32
C LEU A 208 0.22 -4.04 -15.16
N LYS A 209 -0.75 -4.57 -15.90
CA LYS A 209 -0.51 -5.70 -16.83
C LYS A 209 0.48 -5.36 -17.94
N TYR A 210 0.70 -4.08 -18.18
CA TYR A 210 1.52 -3.57 -19.27
C TYR A 210 2.83 -2.94 -18.78
N GLU A 211 3.11 -2.99 -17.47
CA GLU A 211 4.36 -2.49 -16.89
C GLU A 211 5.58 -3.09 -17.61
N GLY A 212 6.57 -2.24 -17.91
CA GLY A 212 7.78 -2.62 -18.64
C GLY A 212 7.62 -2.75 -20.15
N GLN A 213 6.41 -2.65 -20.71
CA GLN A 213 6.23 -2.63 -22.17
C GLN A 213 6.73 -1.31 -22.75
N PRO A 214 7.26 -1.33 -23.99
CA PRO A 214 7.75 -0.13 -24.64
C PRO A 214 6.60 0.84 -25.00
N TYR A 215 6.93 2.13 -25.03
CA TYR A 215 6.05 3.16 -25.55
C TYR A 215 5.67 2.91 -27.00
N ALA A 216 4.40 3.08 -27.35
CA ALA A 216 3.92 2.95 -28.71
C ALA A 216 3.12 4.20 -29.12
N TRP A 217 3.71 5.08 -29.94
CA TRP A 217 3.04 6.29 -30.43
C TRP A 217 1.71 5.97 -31.10
N GLY A 218 0.63 6.61 -30.64
CA GLY A 218 -0.73 6.37 -31.12
C GLY A 218 -1.36 5.05 -30.65
N GLY A 219 -0.64 4.24 -29.88
CA GLY A 219 -1.14 2.99 -29.33
C GLY A 219 -2.19 3.21 -28.24
N SER A 220 -3.24 2.37 -28.21
CA SER A 220 -4.38 2.52 -27.28
C SER A 220 -5.00 1.20 -26.84
N ASN A 221 -4.37 0.09 -27.13
CA ASN A 221 -4.84 -1.25 -26.75
C ASN A 221 -3.67 -2.25 -26.72
N PRO A 222 -3.86 -3.46 -26.13
CA PRO A 222 -2.78 -4.44 -25.98
C PRO A 222 -2.15 -4.94 -27.30
N LYS A 223 -2.84 -4.79 -28.44
CA LYS A 223 -2.31 -5.23 -29.74
C LYS A 223 -1.42 -4.16 -30.38
N THR A 224 -1.74 -2.89 -30.16
CA THR A 224 -1.01 -1.75 -30.74
C THR A 224 0.07 -1.21 -29.79
N GLY A 225 0.12 -1.68 -28.54
CA GLY A 225 0.83 -1.02 -27.47
C GLY A 225 0.10 0.24 -26.97
N PHE A 226 0.78 1.04 -26.18
CA PHE A 226 0.17 2.22 -25.55
C PHE A 226 1.07 3.44 -25.65
N ASP A 227 0.47 4.59 -26.03
CA ASP A 227 1.00 5.89 -25.67
C ASP A 227 0.44 6.33 -24.29
N CYS A 228 0.82 7.50 -23.78
CA CYS A 228 0.44 8.00 -22.47
C CYS A 228 -1.08 8.04 -22.26
N SER A 229 -1.79 8.70 -23.16
CA SER A 229 -3.26 8.87 -23.09
C SER A 229 -4.02 7.60 -23.48
N GLY A 230 -3.45 6.74 -24.31
CA GLY A 230 -4.01 5.43 -24.65
C GLY A 230 -4.00 4.47 -23.48
N LEU A 231 -2.91 4.43 -22.69
CA LEU A 231 -2.86 3.64 -21.45
C LEU A 231 -3.92 4.12 -20.45
N VAL A 232 -4.03 5.43 -20.25
CA VAL A 232 -5.05 6.02 -19.37
C VAL A 232 -6.45 5.68 -19.86
N GLN A 233 -6.75 5.95 -21.14
CA GLN A 233 -8.05 5.68 -21.74
C GLN A 233 -8.46 4.21 -21.58
N TRP A 234 -7.56 3.29 -21.94
CA TRP A 234 -7.81 1.86 -21.84
C TRP A 234 -8.09 1.40 -20.40
N SER A 235 -7.24 1.82 -19.47
CA SER A 235 -7.34 1.39 -18.07
C SER A 235 -8.59 1.91 -17.39
N PHE A 236 -8.97 3.17 -17.65
CA PHE A 236 -10.18 3.77 -17.11
C PHE A 236 -11.46 3.16 -17.74
N ALA A 237 -11.41 2.76 -19.01
CA ALA A 237 -12.53 2.07 -19.66
C ALA A 237 -12.85 0.72 -18.97
N LYS A 238 -11.86 0.03 -18.37
CA LYS A 238 -12.09 -1.19 -17.59
C LYS A 238 -12.82 -0.93 -16.28
N ALA A 239 -12.73 0.28 -15.76
CA ALA A 239 -13.51 0.74 -14.61
C ALA A 239 -14.84 1.41 -15.00
N GLY A 240 -15.26 1.27 -16.27
CA GLY A 240 -16.51 1.87 -16.78
C GLY A 240 -16.44 3.38 -17.06
N ILE A 241 -15.25 3.97 -17.02
CA ILE A 241 -15.04 5.41 -17.22
C ILE A 241 -14.53 5.66 -18.65
N THR A 242 -15.33 6.36 -19.46
CA THR A 242 -14.96 6.70 -20.83
C THR A 242 -14.20 8.02 -20.84
N LEU A 243 -12.96 7.99 -21.33
CA LEU A 243 -12.11 9.16 -21.50
C LEU A 243 -11.83 9.41 -22.97
N PRO A 244 -11.62 10.69 -23.38
CA PRO A 244 -11.19 11.04 -24.73
C PRO A 244 -9.84 10.42 -25.08
N ARG A 245 -9.48 10.43 -26.38
CA ARG A 245 -8.27 9.75 -26.85
C ARG A 245 -6.97 10.48 -26.50
N THR A 246 -6.94 11.79 -26.55
CA THR A 246 -5.71 12.56 -26.41
C THR A 246 -5.55 13.14 -25.00
N ALA A 247 -4.30 13.33 -24.55
CA ALA A 247 -4.00 13.94 -23.25
C ALA A 247 -4.64 15.33 -23.09
N GLN A 248 -4.64 16.14 -24.17
CA GLN A 248 -5.26 17.47 -24.19
C GLN A 248 -6.78 17.39 -23.95
N GLU A 249 -7.46 16.45 -24.58
CA GLU A 249 -8.91 16.26 -24.42
C GLU A 249 -9.24 15.68 -23.05
N GLN A 250 -8.42 14.75 -22.54
CA GLN A 250 -8.55 14.19 -21.18
C GLN A 250 -8.41 15.30 -20.12
N HIS A 251 -7.48 16.24 -20.33
CA HIS A 251 -7.36 17.41 -19.46
C HIS A 251 -8.65 18.24 -19.43
N GLY A 252 -9.26 18.49 -20.59
CA GLY A 252 -10.54 19.21 -20.72
C GLY A 252 -11.73 18.46 -20.08
N ALA A 253 -11.67 17.12 -20.05
CA ALA A 253 -12.71 16.27 -19.49
C ALA A 253 -12.65 16.16 -17.95
N THR A 254 -11.56 16.58 -17.31
CA THR A 254 -11.37 16.51 -15.86
C THR A 254 -11.69 17.85 -15.17
N LYS A 255 -11.98 17.78 -13.86
CA LYS A 255 -12.03 18.95 -12.97
C LYS A 255 -10.62 19.24 -12.49
N LYS A 256 -10.09 20.43 -12.79
CA LYS A 256 -8.78 20.87 -12.28
C LYS A 256 -8.80 20.91 -10.74
N ILE A 257 -7.77 20.34 -10.13
CA ILE A 257 -7.55 20.33 -8.69
C ILE A 257 -6.10 20.75 -8.38
N SER A 258 -5.85 21.16 -7.14
CA SER A 258 -4.49 21.43 -6.69
C SER A 258 -3.73 20.14 -6.39
N GLU A 259 -2.39 20.21 -6.38
CA GLU A 259 -1.54 19.07 -5.99
C GLU A 259 -1.84 18.56 -4.57
N LYS A 260 -2.23 19.45 -3.65
CA LYS A 260 -2.60 19.09 -2.27
C LYS A 260 -3.92 18.30 -2.18
N GLU A 261 -4.81 18.50 -3.14
CA GLU A 261 -6.09 17.80 -3.23
C GLU A 261 -5.98 16.50 -4.03
N ALA A 262 -4.89 16.32 -4.77
CA ALA A 262 -4.70 15.15 -5.61
C ALA A 262 -4.59 13.86 -4.79
N THR A 263 -5.36 12.86 -5.20
CA THR A 263 -5.42 11.52 -4.62
C THR A 263 -5.14 10.47 -5.68
N ALA A 264 -4.74 9.27 -5.29
CA ALA A 264 -4.56 8.17 -6.21
C ALA A 264 -5.83 7.95 -7.06
N GLY A 265 -5.65 7.80 -8.38
CA GLY A 265 -6.73 7.75 -9.36
C GLY A 265 -7.05 9.08 -10.06
N ASP A 266 -6.57 10.20 -9.56
CA ASP A 266 -6.58 11.46 -10.33
C ASP A 266 -5.58 11.38 -11.47
N LEU A 267 -5.74 12.24 -12.48
CA LEU A 267 -4.81 12.37 -13.60
C LEU A 267 -3.82 13.51 -13.36
N VAL A 268 -2.61 13.33 -13.83
CA VAL A 268 -1.58 14.36 -13.82
C VAL A 268 -1.18 14.69 -15.26
N PHE A 269 -1.09 15.98 -15.58
CA PHE A 269 -0.93 16.50 -16.94
C PHE A 269 0.33 17.33 -17.08
N PHE A 270 0.98 17.18 -18.23
CA PHE A 270 2.25 17.82 -18.54
C PHE A 270 2.19 18.53 -19.90
N GLY A 271 2.97 19.61 -20.02
CA GLY A 271 3.13 20.36 -21.24
C GLY A 271 4.59 20.39 -21.69
N GLY A 272 4.81 20.68 -22.98
CA GLY A 272 6.17 20.85 -23.53
C GLY A 272 7.01 19.57 -23.57
N THR A 273 6.41 18.39 -23.46
CA THR A 273 7.14 17.12 -23.62
C THR A 273 7.39 16.79 -25.09
N TYR A 274 6.63 17.39 -25.99
CA TYR A 274 6.86 17.47 -27.45
C TYR A 274 6.16 18.73 -28.01
N GLU A 275 6.44 19.09 -29.25
CA GLU A 275 5.87 20.30 -29.89
C GLU A 275 4.37 20.14 -30.17
N GLY A 276 3.62 21.23 -30.10
CA GLY A 276 2.31 21.40 -30.72
C GLY A 276 1.15 21.74 -29.79
N LYS A 277 0.92 21.09 -28.66
CA LYS A 277 -0.25 21.31 -27.80
C LYS A 277 0.15 21.80 -26.40
N ALA A 278 -0.79 22.45 -25.69
CA ALA A 278 -0.57 22.89 -24.33
C ALA A 278 -0.39 21.72 -23.37
N ILE A 279 -1.14 20.62 -23.58
CA ILE A 279 -0.99 19.36 -22.84
C ILE A 279 -0.51 18.29 -23.80
N THR A 280 0.67 17.77 -23.52
CA THR A 280 1.37 16.81 -24.36
C THR A 280 1.52 15.43 -23.72
N HIS A 281 1.36 15.33 -22.39
CA HIS A 281 1.47 14.06 -21.70
C HIS A 281 0.49 13.97 -20.53
N VAL A 282 0.16 12.72 -20.14
CA VAL A 282 -0.73 12.40 -19.02
C VAL A 282 -0.28 11.12 -18.35
N GLY A 283 -0.43 11.07 -17.03
CA GLY A 283 -0.24 9.86 -16.21
C GLY A 283 -1.36 9.68 -15.20
N ILE A 284 -1.46 8.48 -14.65
CA ILE A 284 -2.34 8.16 -13.52
C ILE A 284 -1.58 8.52 -12.24
N TYR A 285 -2.09 9.48 -11.48
CA TYR A 285 -1.50 9.82 -10.18
C TYR A 285 -1.72 8.66 -9.20
N VAL A 286 -0.65 8.17 -8.59
CA VAL A 286 -0.70 7.02 -7.67
C VAL A 286 -0.46 7.41 -6.21
N GLY A 287 -0.41 8.71 -5.93
CA GLY A 287 -0.08 9.24 -4.61
C GLY A 287 1.43 9.48 -4.42
N ASP A 288 1.77 10.12 -3.31
CA ASP A 288 3.15 10.36 -2.84
C ASP A 288 4.07 11.06 -3.85
N GLY A 289 3.49 11.88 -4.75
CA GLY A 289 4.26 12.57 -5.79
C GLY A 289 4.79 11.62 -6.86
N ARG A 290 4.05 10.57 -7.21
CA ARG A 290 4.36 9.62 -8.29
C ARG A 290 3.18 9.45 -9.22
N MET A 291 3.47 9.08 -10.45
CA MET A 291 2.49 8.66 -11.45
C MET A 291 2.85 7.30 -12.05
N PHE A 292 1.86 6.61 -12.61
CA PHE A 292 2.04 5.49 -13.52
C PHE A 292 1.69 5.94 -14.93
N ASN A 293 2.60 5.75 -15.87
CA ASN A 293 2.45 6.31 -17.22
C ASN A 293 3.18 5.49 -18.28
N SER A 294 2.89 5.77 -19.55
CA SER A 294 3.66 5.28 -20.70
C SER A 294 4.49 6.43 -21.26
N ASN A 295 5.80 6.30 -21.27
CA ASN A 295 6.78 7.29 -21.73
C ASN A 295 7.92 6.63 -22.54
N ASP A 296 8.92 7.40 -22.96
CA ASP A 296 10.02 6.89 -23.78
C ASP A 296 10.86 5.78 -23.12
N SER A 297 10.85 5.67 -21.78
CA SER A 297 11.46 4.57 -21.04
C SER A 297 10.58 3.32 -20.97
N GLY A 298 9.32 3.43 -21.37
CA GLY A 298 8.31 2.38 -21.31
C GLY A 298 7.14 2.72 -20.39
N ILE A 299 6.40 1.70 -20.01
CA ILE A 299 5.26 1.81 -19.07
C ILE A 299 5.79 1.56 -17.64
N GLU A 300 5.78 2.61 -16.82
CA GLU A 300 6.46 2.58 -15.53
C GLU A 300 5.92 3.61 -14.52
N TYR A 301 6.44 3.53 -13.30
CA TYR A 301 6.27 4.59 -12.30
C TYR A 301 7.30 5.70 -12.51
N SER A 302 6.85 6.97 -12.48
CA SER A 302 7.71 8.15 -12.56
C SER A 302 7.52 9.07 -11.35
N ASP A 303 8.61 9.70 -10.88
CA ASP A 303 8.62 10.66 -9.77
C ASP A 303 8.21 12.05 -10.26
N LEU A 304 7.37 12.75 -9.46
CA LEU A 304 6.88 14.10 -9.73
C LEU A 304 7.49 15.17 -8.82
N LYS A 305 8.37 14.79 -7.89
CA LYS A 305 8.92 15.70 -6.88
C LYS A 305 10.09 16.51 -7.40
N SER A 306 10.79 15.98 -8.42
CA SER A 306 11.99 16.61 -8.99
C SER A 306 12.21 16.19 -10.44
N GLY A 307 13.14 16.88 -11.14
CA GLY A 307 13.59 16.55 -12.49
C GLY A 307 12.53 16.80 -13.57
N TYR A 308 12.68 16.08 -14.69
CA TYR A 308 11.95 16.29 -15.93
C TYR A 308 10.43 16.44 -15.75
N TRP A 309 9.79 15.50 -15.05
CA TRP A 309 8.35 15.54 -14.85
C TRP A 309 7.88 16.70 -13.99
N ARG A 310 8.69 17.12 -13.01
CA ARG A 310 8.37 18.31 -12.19
C ARG A 310 8.42 19.60 -12.99
N GLU A 311 9.39 19.72 -13.87
CA GLU A 311 9.57 20.91 -14.73
C GLU A 311 8.46 21.06 -15.77
N HIS A 312 7.89 19.95 -16.25
CA HIS A 312 6.83 19.92 -17.26
C HIS A 312 5.42 19.82 -16.67
N LEU A 313 5.27 19.76 -15.35
CA LEU A 313 3.98 19.62 -14.67
C LEU A 313 3.08 20.84 -14.91
N VAL A 314 1.88 20.63 -15.43
CA VAL A 314 0.89 21.68 -15.68
C VAL A 314 -0.22 21.65 -14.61
N SER A 315 -0.83 20.50 -14.35
CA SER A 315 -1.96 20.42 -13.42
C SER A 315 -2.30 18.98 -13.04
N PHE A 316 -3.12 18.88 -12.00
CA PHE A 316 -3.85 17.65 -11.68
C PHE A 316 -5.32 17.80 -12.08
N GLY A 317 -5.98 16.68 -12.41
CA GLY A 317 -7.38 16.66 -12.80
C GLY A 317 -8.11 15.45 -12.25
N ARG A 318 -9.28 15.70 -11.64
CA ARG A 318 -10.19 14.67 -11.15
C ARG A 318 -11.25 14.34 -12.16
N ILE A 319 -11.54 13.05 -12.36
CA ILE A 319 -12.67 12.59 -13.17
C ILE A 319 -13.97 13.20 -12.63
N LYS A 320 -14.81 13.70 -13.55
CA LYS A 320 -16.10 14.32 -13.19
C LYS A 320 -17.15 13.28 -12.89
#